data_4b577298da8099ba06ffe39f72afad14
#
_entry.id   4b577298da8099ba06ffe39f72afad14
#
_cell.length_a   1.000
_cell.length_b   1.000
_cell.length_c   1.000
_cell.angle_alpha   90.00
_cell.angle_beta   90.00
_cell.angle_gamma   90.00
#
_symmetry.space_group_name_H-M   'P 1'
#
loop_
_entity.id
_entity.type
_entity.pdbx_description
1 polymer ?
#
loop_
_entity_poly.entity_id
_entity_poly.type
_entity_poly.pdbx_seq_one_letter_code
_entity_poly.pdbx_strand_id
1 'polypeptide(L)'
;QWSGQYCVTAYVGHIHFTRPIPSGHIVEVRSRIAMTGRSSMHIVNEVLSADPREGIFTRACDCLVIFVAKDPATGKSTPVPPFVPETDEQRRVEEAAKSRIELRQAIEAEMEKQTYNGPSDAPRMVNRFLAKPTDVNWGGKVHGGTAMQWIDEAGAACTMEWSAERTVAVYAGGIRFYRPISIGDLIEVDARMMRTDTRSMQMS
;
A
#
# COMPACT_ATOMS: atom_id res chain seq x y z
N GLN A 1 -7.17 11.12 13.22
CA GLN A 1 -7.38 12.16 14.28
C GLN A 1 -6.87 13.54 13.85
N TRP A 2 -5.71 13.64 13.14
CA TRP A 2 -5.13 14.92 12.72
C TRP A 2 -6.08 15.81 11.93
N SER A 3 -6.70 15.24 10.87
CA SER A 3 -7.61 16.00 10.01
C SER A 3 -8.99 16.25 10.62
N GLY A 4 -9.41 15.43 11.59
CA GLY A 4 -10.79 15.42 12.08
C GLY A 4 -11.86 15.04 11.06
N GLN A 5 -11.44 14.53 9.89
CA GLN A 5 -12.30 14.27 8.72
C GLN A 5 -12.20 12.84 8.22
N TYR A 6 -13.12 12.45 7.35
CA TYR A 6 -13.05 11.21 6.62
C TYR A 6 -11.85 11.22 5.66
N CYS A 7 -11.02 10.19 5.72
CA CYS A 7 -9.84 10.07 4.88
C CYS A 7 -9.83 8.75 4.13
N VAL A 8 -9.33 8.79 2.91
CA VAL A 8 -9.13 7.62 2.06
C VAL A 8 -7.65 7.47 1.73
N THR A 9 -7.21 6.23 1.58
CA THR A 9 -5.87 5.94 1.06
C THR A 9 -5.83 6.30 -0.42
N ALA A 10 -4.88 7.12 -0.82
CA ALA A 10 -4.68 7.51 -2.21
C ALA A 10 -3.46 6.82 -2.83
N TYR A 11 -2.44 6.57 -2.02
CA TYR A 11 -1.19 5.98 -2.48
C TYR A 11 -0.48 5.26 -1.33
N VAL A 12 0.14 4.13 -1.64
CA VAL A 12 1.11 3.46 -0.77
C VAL A 12 2.42 3.40 -1.53
N GLY A 13 3.49 3.88 -0.90
CA GLY A 13 4.83 3.89 -1.46
C GLY A 13 5.45 2.49 -1.52
N HIS A 14 6.67 2.44 -1.99
CA HIS A 14 7.43 1.20 -2.04
C HIS A 14 7.60 0.57 -0.66
N ILE A 15 7.40 -0.73 -0.57
CA ILE A 15 7.56 -1.52 0.65
C ILE A 15 8.67 -2.53 0.41
N HIS A 16 9.71 -2.49 1.25
CA HIS A 16 10.71 -3.53 1.33
C HIS A 16 10.43 -4.38 2.56
N PHE A 17 10.12 -5.65 2.35
CA PHE A 17 9.94 -6.62 3.42
C PHE A 17 11.32 -7.15 3.84
N THR A 18 11.96 -6.47 4.79
CA THR A 18 13.33 -6.78 5.20
C THR A 18 13.43 -8.00 6.09
N ARG A 19 12.35 -8.30 6.83
CA ARG A 19 12.26 -9.47 7.71
C ARG A 19 10.85 -10.05 7.68
N PRO A 20 10.71 -11.39 7.65
CA PRO A 20 9.41 -12.02 7.83
C PRO A 20 8.89 -11.78 9.24
N ILE A 21 7.57 -11.69 9.37
CA ILE A 21 6.87 -11.66 10.65
C ILE A 21 6.33 -13.06 10.92
N PRO A 22 6.90 -13.82 11.87
CA PRO A 22 6.41 -15.15 12.19
C PRO A 22 4.99 -15.12 12.78
N SER A 23 4.23 -16.18 12.54
CA SER A 23 2.93 -16.34 13.19
C SER A 23 3.08 -16.37 14.72
N GLY A 24 2.21 -15.66 15.43
CA GLY A 24 2.25 -15.53 16.88
C GLY A 24 3.10 -14.37 17.41
N HIS A 25 3.80 -13.64 16.55
CA HIS A 25 4.47 -12.42 16.97
C HIS A 25 3.48 -11.29 17.23
N ILE A 26 3.85 -10.41 18.16
CA ILE A 26 3.18 -9.12 18.34
C ILE A 26 3.67 -8.16 17.25
N VAL A 27 2.73 -7.45 16.61
CA VAL A 27 3.04 -6.44 15.62
C VAL A 27 2.72 -5.05 16.18
N GLU A 28 3.68 -4.15 16.10
CA GLU A 28 3.52 -2.74 16.43
C GLU A 28 3.69 -1.89 15.17
N VAL A 29 2.75 -1.00 14.91
CA VAL A 29 2.84 -0.03 13.81
C VAL A 29 2.98 1.37 14.39
N ARG A 30 4.10 2.02 14.11
CA ARG A 30 4.38 3.40 14.48
C ARG A 30 4.15 4.30 13.28
N SER A 31 3.17 5.20 13.39
CA SER A 31 2.78 6.10 12.32
C SER A 31 3.04 7.54 12.71
N ARG A 32 3.65 8.33 11.80
CA ARG A 32 3.88 9.77 12.01
C ARG A 32 3.65 10.55 10.73
N ILE A 33 3.11 11.75 10.86
CA ILE A 33 2.97 12.67 9.73
C ILE A 33 4.36 13.16 9.34
N ALA A 34 4.71 12.99 8.06
CA ALA A 34 5.93 13.53 7.49
C ALA A 34 5.71 14.93 6.90
N MET A 35 4.58 15.11 6.21
CA MET A 35 4.19 16.40 5.65
C MET A 35 2.70 16.41 5.31
N THR A 36 2.16 17.59 5.09
CA THR A 36 0.79 17.77 4.57
C THR A 36 0.81 18.60 3.30
N GLY A 37 -0.09 18.26 2.36
CA GLY A 37 -0.50 19.13 1.28
C GLY A 37 -1.81 19.84 1.63
N ARG A 38 -2.49 20.42 0.65
CA ARG A 38 -3.77 21.11 0.88
C ARG A 38 -4.83 20.18 1.49
N SER A 39 -4.95 18.95 0.97
CA SER A 39 -5.94 17.96 1.39
C SER A 39 -5.33 16.57 1.63
N SER A 40 -4.01 16.44 1.52
CA SER A 40 -3.28 15.19 1.67
C SER A 40 -2.40 15.19 2.91
N MET A 41 -2.23 14.02 3.50
CA MET A 41 -1.32 13.75 4.60
C MET A 41 -0.38 12.63 4.19
N HIS A 42 0.90 12.88 4.24
CA HIS A 42 1.95 11.91 3.98
C HIS A 42 2.39 11.32 5.32
N ILE A 43 2.15 10.04 5.50
CA ILE A 43 2.36 9.33 6.76
C ILE A 43 3.43 8.27 6.55
N VAL A 44 4.50 8.36 7.32
CA VAL A 44 5.52 7.31 7.40
C VAL A 44 5.07 6.31 8.45
N ASN A 45 5.04 5.05 8.05
CA ASN A 45 4.71 3.93 8.92
C ASN A 45 5.93 3.02 9.05
N GLU A 46 6.27 2.69 10.27
CA GLU A 46 7.27 1.70 10.62
C GLU A 46 6.57 0.50 11.25
N VAL A 47 6.81 -0.69 10.72
CA VAL A 47 6.24 -1.94 11.23
C VAL A 47 7.33 -2.68 11.97
N LEU A 48 7.06 -2.99 13.23
CA LEU A 48 7.95 -3.75 14.09
C LEU A 48 7.26 -5.04 14.54
N SER A 49 8.04 -6.07 14.79
CA SER A 49 7.54 -7.31 15.38
C SER A 49 8.42 -7.81 16.51
N ALA A 50 7.80 -8.50 17.46
CA ALA A 50 8.48 -9.12 18.60
C ALA A 50 7.90 -10.50 18.90
N ASP A 51 8.77 -11.45 19.29
CA ASP A 51 8.30 -12.64 20.00
C ASP A 51 7.74 -12.19 21.37
N PRO A 52 6.48 -12.53 21.70
CA PRO A 52 5.87 -12.11 22.96
C PRO A 52 6.63 -12.60 24.22
N ARG A 53 7.47 -13.62 24.08
CA ARG A 53 8.28 -14.16 25.16
C ARG A 53 9.56 -13.34 25.42
N GLU A 54 10.09 -12.70 24.37
CA GLU A 54 11.32 -11.91 24.44
C GLU A 54 11.03 -10.42 24.62
N GLY A 55 9.92 -9.92 24.07
CA GLY A 55 9.51 -8.53 24.16
C GLY A 55 10.41 -7.56 23.38
N ILE A 56 11.32 -8.05 22.56
CA ILE A 56 12.26 -7.23 21.80
C ILE A 56 11.68 -6.95 20.41
N PHE A 57 11.28 -5.69 20.19
CA PHE A 57 10.76 -5.25 18.90
C PHE A 57 11.86 -5.01 17.89
N THR A 58 11.76 -5.67 16.73
CA THR A 58 12.66 -5.49 15.59
C THR A 58 11.87 -5.00 14.39
N ARG A 59 12.48 -4.11 13.59
CA ARG A 59 11.86 -3.55 12.39
C ARG A 59 11.72 -4.62 11.32
N ALA A 60 10.50 -4.76 10.77
CA ALA A 60 10.17 -5.68 9.70
C ALA A 60 10.11 -4.96 8.33
N CYS A 61 9.42 -3.82 8.28
CA CYS A 61 9.36 -2.98 7.07
C CYS A 61 8.96 -1.54 7.42
N ASP A 62 9.06 -0.67 6.44
CA ASP A 62 8.49 0.69 6.49
C ASP A 62 7.88 1.07 5.14
N CYS A 63 6.92 1.96 5.18
CA CYS A 63 6.30 2.50 3.98
C CYS A 63 5.77 3.92 4.20
N LEU A 64 5.64 4.66 3.11
CA LEU A 64 4.93 5.93 3.07
C LEU A 64 3.51 5.67 2.57
N VAL A 65 2.52 6.14 3.33
CA VAL A 65 1.12 6.11 2.90
C VAL A 65 0.59 7.53 2.78
N ILE A 66 -0.11 7.81 1.69
CA ILE A 66 -0.74 9.11 1.47
C ILE A 66 -2.24 8.95 1.63
N PHE A 67 -2.78 9.68 2.59
CA PHE A 67 -4.22 9.81 2.79
C PHE A 67 -4.70 11.16 2.25
N VAL A 68 -5.92 11.16 1.72
CA VAL A 68 -6.61 12.38 1.27
C VAL A 68 -7.89 12.52 2.07
N ALA A 69 -8.07 13.71 2.66
CA ALA A 69 -9.31 14.05 3.34
C ALA A 69 -10.43 14.33 2.31
N LYS A 70 -11.59 13.75 2.55
CA LYS A 70 -12.76 13.80 1.67
C LYS A 70 -13.99 14.22 2.46
N ASP A 71 -14.83 15.01 1.85
CA ASP A 71 -16.19 15.20 2.29
C ASP A 71 -17.00 13.94 1.99
N PRO A 72 -17.59 13.28 2.99
CA PRO A 72 -18.29 12.02 2.78
C PRO A 72 -19.57 12.13 1.93
N ALA A 73 -20.20 13.31 1.89
CA ALA A 73 -21.42 13.53 1.13
C ALA A 73 -21.14 13.82 -0.35
N THR A 74 -20.09 14.62 -0.63
CA THR A 74 -19.78 15.06 -2.00
C THR A 74 -18.62 14.30 -2.64
N GLY A 75 -17.82 13.57 -1.87
CA GLY A 75 -16.60 12.91 -2.32
C GLY A 75 -15.47 13.87 -2.71
N LYS A 76 -15.66 15.18 -2.56
CA LYS A 76 -14.65 16.19 -2.88
C LYS A 76 -13.57 16.24 -1.82
N SER A 77 -12.34 16.59 -2.24
CA SER A 77 -11.22 16.75 -1.31
C SER A 77 -11.42 17.99 -0.44
N THR A 78 -11.17 17.85 0.86
CA THR A 78 -11.28 18.93 1.87
C THR A 78 -9.91 19.29 2.42
N PRO A 79 -9.65 20.55 2.79
CA PRO A 79 -8.38 20.96 3.37
C PRO A 79 -8.11 20.25 4.70
N VAL A 80 -6.83 20.00 4.96
CA VAL A 80 -6.36 19.48 6.25
C VAL A 80 -5.52 20.53 6.97
N PRO A 81 -5.41 20.48 8.31
CA PRO A 81 -4.50 21.35 9.03
C PRO A 81 -3.05 21.19 8.53
N PRO A 82 -2.29 22.26 8.37
CA PRO A 82 -0.89 22.18 7.97
C PRO A 82 -0.07 21.51 9.09
N PHE A 83 0.84 20.62 8.71
CA PHE A 83 1.87 20.11 9.60
C PHE A 83 3.07 21.03 9.54
N VAL A 84 3.49 21.53 10.69
CA VAL A 84 4.70 22.37 10.84
C VAL A 84 5.69 21.57 11.68
N PRO A 85 6.85 21.18 11.14
CA PRO A 85 7.85 20.44 11.91
C PRO A 85 8.49 21.33 12.98
N GLU A 86 8.44 20.88 14.22
CA GLU A 86 8.98 21.61 15.39
C GLU A 86 10.39 21.13 15.76
N THR A 87 10.68 19.83 15.54
CA THR A 87 11.97 19.21 15.88
C THR A 87 12.83 18.96 14.66
N ASP A 88 14.15 18.80 14.86
CA ASP A 88 15.09 18.47 13.79
C ASP A 88 14.78 17.09 13.17
N GLU A 89 14.30 16.15 13.98
CA GLU A 89 13.87 14.85 13.47
C GLU A 89 12.67 15.01 12.51
N GLN A 90 11.66 15.79 12.89
CA GLN A 90 10.50 16.05 12.05
C GLN A 90 10.90 16.76 10.74
N ARG A 91 11.83 17.71 10.80
CA ARG A 91 12.38 18.40 9.61
C ARG A 91 13.08 17.42 8.66
N ARG A 92 13.91 16.52 9.19
CA ARG A 92 14.56 15.47 8.38
C ARG A 92 13.57 14.53 7.70
N VAL A 93 12.52 14.12 8.44
CA VAL A 93 11.47 13.26 7.90
C VAL A 93 10.66 13.98 6.81
N GLU A 94 10.35 15.26 7.00
CA GLU A 94 9.67 16.08 6.01
C GLU A 94 10.52 16.25 4.73
N GLU A 95 11.79 16.56 4.88
CA GLU A 95 12.73 16.71 3.75
C GLU A 95 12.88 15.41 2.97
N ALA A 96 13.03 14.27 3.65
CA ALA A 96 13.05 12.96 3.03
C ALA A 96 11.73 12.61 2.31
N ALA A 97 10.60 13.06 2.81
CA ALA A 97 9.31 12.87 2.13
C ALA A 97 9.20 13.77 0.89
N LYS A 98 9.66 15.02 0.97
CA LYS A 98 9.67 15.99 -0.14
C LYS A 98 10.58 15.54 -1.28
N SER A 99 11.78 15.07 -0.98
CA SER A 99 12.75 14.61 -1.99
C SER A 99 12.25 13.42 -2.83
N ARG A 100 11.28 12.64 -2.30
CA ARG A 100 10.69 11.50 -3.00
C ARG A 100 9.49 11.88 -3.89
N ILE A 101 9.00 13.12 -3.84
CA ILE A 101 7.81 13.52 -4.59
C ILE A 101 8.06 13.45 -6.10
N GLU A 102 9.17 13.98 -6.57
CA GLU A 102 9.53 14.00 -8.00
C GLU A 102 9.72 12.57 -8.52
N LEU A 103 10.46 11.74 -7.78
CA LEU A 103 10.66 10.34 -8.14
C LEU A 103 9.33 9.59 -8.22
N ARG A 104 8.44 9.80 -7.24
CA ARG A 104 7.11 9.18 -7.25
C ARG A 104 6.30 9.62 -8.47
N GLN A 105 6.27 10.91 -8.78
CA GLN A 105 5.56 11.44 -9.95
C GLN A 105 6.11 10.87 -11.25
N ALA A 106 7.43 10.71 -11.36
CA ALA A 106 8.06 10.09 -12.52
C ALA A 106 7.66 8.60 -12.66
N ILE A 107 7.64 7.86 -11.55
CA ILE A 107 7.21 6.45 -11.53
C ILE A 107 5.71 6.34 -11.89
N GLU A 108 4.85 7.18 -11.32
CA GLU A 108 3.42 7.21 -11.63
C GLU A 108 3.18 7.50 -13.11
N ALA A 109 3.88 8.49 -13.68
CA ALA A 109 3.78 8.83 -15.09
C ALA A 109 4.27 7.72 -16.02
N GLU A 110 5.27 6.95 -15.60
CA GLU A 110 5.75 5.79 -16.36
C GLU A 110 4.77 4.62 -16.27
N MET A 111 4.21 4.35 -15.10
CA MET A 111 3.17 3.33 -14.91
C MET A 111 1.92 3.61 -15.75
N GLU A 112 1.52 4.87 -15.88
CA GLU A 112 0.37 5.27 -16.71
C GLU A 112 0.57 4.99 -18.21
N LYS A 113 1.82 4.91 -18.70
CA LYS A 113 2.14 4.57 -20.09
C LYS A 113 2.10 3.07 -20.34
N GLN A 114 2.21 2.25 -19.31
CA GLN A 114 2.27 0.81 -19.44
C GLN A 114 0.87 0.23 -19.62
N THR A 115 0.70 -0.57 -20.65
CA THR A 115 -0.53 -1.33 -20.90
C THR A 115 -0.25 -2.80 -20.65
N TYR A 116 -0.81 -3.34 -19.57
CA TYR A 116 -0.64 -4.76 -19.21
C TYR A 116 -1.65 -5.69 -19.88
N ASN A 117 -2.48 -5.15 -20.81
CA ASN A 117 -3.62 -5.85 -21.40
C ASN A 117 -3.29 -6.52 -22.77
N GLY A 118 -2.02 -6.50 -23.20
CA GLY A 118 -1.60 -7.16 -24.43
C GLY A 118 -1.71 -8.68 -24.38
N PRO A 119 -1.85 -9.37 -25.52
CA PRO A 119 -1.76 -10.82 -25.57
C PRO A 119 -0.37 -11.26 -25.08
N SER A 120 -0.34 -12.21 -24.17
CA SER A 120 0.89 -12.76 -23.59
C SER A 120 0.64 -14.19 -23.15
N ASP A 121 1.59 -15.07 -23.42
CA ASP A 121 1.61 -16.46 -22.93
C ASP A 121 2.21 -16.55 -21.51
N ALA A 122 2.53 -15.41 -20.90
CA ALA A 122 3.04 -15.36 -19.53
C ALA A 122 1.99 -15.86 -18.53
N PRO A 123 2.40 -16.54 -17.46
CA PRO A 123 1.49 -16.97 -16.40
C PRO A 123 0.64 -15.82 -15.87
N ARG A 124 -0.64 -16.09 -15.68
CA ARG A 124 -1.62 -15.11 -15.27
C ARG A 124 -2.63 -15.71 -14.31
N MET A 125 -2.86 -15.04 -13.20
CA MET A 125 -3.92 -15.37 -12.24
C MET A 125 -4.99 -14.28 -12.26
N VAL A 126 -6.25 -14.66 -12.41
CA VAL A 126 -7.39 -13.74 -12.35
C VAL A 126 -8.36 -14.20 -11.28
N ASN A 127 -8.48 -13.41 -10.23
CA ASN A 127 -9.44 -13.63 -9.16
C ASN A 127 -10.64 -12.71 -9.35
N ARG A 128 -11.87 -13.25 -9.24
CA ARG A 128 -13.13 -12.49 -9.31
C ARG A 128 -13.99 -12.78 -8.11
N PHE A 129 -14.43 -11.75 -7.42
CA PHE A 129 -15.31 -11.86 -6.25
C PHE A 129 -16.07 -10.55 -6.01
N LEU A 130 -17.04 -10.59 -5.10
CA LEU A 130 -17.77 -9.39 -4.68
C LEU A 130 -17.15 -8.79 -3.43
N ALA A 131 -17.03 -7.47 -3.40
CA ALA A 131 -16.61 -6.74 -2.20
C ALA A 131 -17.66 -6.93 -1.08
N LYS A 132 -17.22 -7.46 0.05
CA LYS A 132 -18.08 -7.86 1.18
C LYS A 132 -18.26 -6.70 2.17
N PRO A 133 -19.32 -6.74 3.00
CA PRO A 133 -19.50 -5.77 4.09
C PRO A 133 -18.34 -5.74 5.10
N THR A 134 -17.60 -6.84 5.25
CA THR A 134 -16.42 -6.96 6.13
C THR A 134 -15.18 -6.23 5.59
N ASP A 135 -15.17 -5.86 4.31
CA ASP A 135 -14.03 -5.31 3.61
C ASP A 135 -13.98 -3.76 3.67
N VAL A 136 -15.01 -3.13 4.26
CA VAL A 136 -15.18 -1.68 4.21
C VAL A 136 -14.65 -0.96 5.43
N ASN A 137 -14.23 0.27 5.21
CA ASN A 137 -13.92 1.23 6.26
C ASN A 137 -15.22 1.86 6.83
N TRP A 138 -15.08 2.68 7.85
CA TRP A 138 -16.21 3.37 8.46
C TRP A 138 -17.00 4.31 7.52
N GLY A 139 -16.42 4.69 6.38
CA GLY A 139 -17.08 5.46 5.31
C GLY A 139 -17.80 4.60 4.27
N GLY A 140 -17.92 3.27 4.49
CA GLY A 140 -18.65 2.36 3.59
C GLY A 140 -17.93 2.05 2.27
N LYS A 141 -16.61 2.30 2.20
CA LYS A 141 -15.76 1.96 1.06
C LYS A 141 -14.73 0.92 1.46
N VAL A 142 -14.32 0.08 0.52
CA VAL A 142 -13.29 -0.94 0.77
C VAL A 142 -12.04 -0.28 1.36
N HIS A 143 -11.54 -0.90 2.42
CA HIS A 143 -10.32 -0.43 3.07
C HIS A 143 -9.10 -0.65 2.16
N GLY A 144 -8.20 0.35 2.04
CA GLY A 144 -7.01 0.23 1.20
C GLY A 144 -6.12 -0.97 1.54
N GLY A 145 -6.02 -1.33 2.83
CA GLY A 145 -5.31 -2.53 3.27
C GLY A 145 -5.93 -3.83 2.75
N THR A 146 -7.26 -3.92 2.69
CA THR A 146 -7.97 -5.06 2.12
C THR A 146 -7.70 -5.21 0.62
N ALA A 147 -7.70 -4.09 -0.12
CA ALA A 147 -7.35 -4.14 -1.54
C ALA A 147 -5.89 -4.57 -1.76
N MET A 148 -4.97 -4.14 -0.89
CA MET A 148 -3.58 -4.60 -0.92
C MET A 148 -3.45 -6.09 -0.63
N GLN A 149 -4.22 -6.62 0.32
CA GLN A 149 -4.28 -8.06 0.61
C GLN A 149 -4.73 -8.86 -0.61
N TRP A 150 -5.76 -8.42 -1.33
CA TRP A 150 -6.21 -9.09 -2.55
C TRP A 150 -5.14 -9.14 -3.64
N ILE A 151 -4.37 -8.04 -3.78
CA ILE A 151 -3.24 -7.96 -4.72
C ILE A 151 -2.14 -8.95 -4.32
N ASP A 152 -1.79 -9.00 -3.04
CA ASP A 152 -0.76 -9.92 -2.51
C ASP A 152 -1.18 -11.38 -2.69
N GLU A 153 -2.43 -11.73 -2.36
CA GLU A 153 -2.98 -13.08 -2.52
C GLU A 153 -2.99 -13.54 -3.99
N ALA A 154 -3.41 -12.67 -4.92
CA ALA A 154 -3.39 -12.98 -6.35
C ALA A 154 -1.96 -13.16 -6.86
N GLY A 155 -1.06 -12.31 -6.41
CA GLY A 155 0.36 -12.40 -6.69
C GLY A 155 0.98 -13.69 -6.18
N ALA A 156 0.75 -14.04 -4.93
CA ALA A 156 1.23 -15.29 -4.34
C ALA A 156 0.70 -16.51 -5.09
N ALA A 157 -0.58 -16.53 -5.44
CA ALA A 157 -1.17 -17.63 -6.21
C ALA A 157 -0.52 -17.78 -7.59
N CYS A 158 -0.31 -16.68 -8.32
CA CYS A 158 0.34 -16.71 -9.63
C CYS A 158 1.79 -17.22 -9.54
N THR A 159 2.55 -16.82 -8.53
CA THR A 159 3.92 -17.29 -8.35
C THR A 159 4.01 -18.75 -7.92
N MET A 160 3.10 -19.23 -7.07
CA MET A 160 3.04 -20.63 -6.65
C MET A 160 2.63 -21.56 -7.80
N GLU A 161 1.71 -21.12 -8.66
CA GLU A 161 1.33 -21.88 -9.85
C GLU A 161 2.54 -22.07 -10.79
N TRP A 162 3.35 -21.05 -10.96
CA TRP A 162 4.54 -21.10 -11.80
C TRP A 162 5.68 -21.92 -11.22
N SER A 163 6.03 -21.71 -9.95
CA SER A 163 7.21 -22.31 -9.31
C SER A 163 6.95 -23.64 -8.65
N ALA A 164 5.66 -23.99 -8.39
CA ALA A 164 5.23 -25.10 -7.56
C ALA A 164 5.79 -25.09 -6.11
N GLU A 165 6.37 -23.96 -5.69
CA GLU A 165 6.97 -23.78 -4.36
C GLU A 165 6.37 -22.56 -3.65
N ARG A 166 6.58 -22.50 -2.32
CA ARG A 166 6.14 -21.35 -1.54
C ARG A 166 7.01 -20.13 -1.87
N THR A 167 6.36 -19.05 -2.20
CA THR A 167 6.99 -17.76 -2.47
C THR A 167 6.63 -16.75 -1.40
N VAL A 168 7.46 -15.72 -1.23
CA VAL A 168 7.21 -14.61 -0.31
C VAL A 168 7.44 -13.30 -1.03
N ALA A 169 6.59 -12.31 -0.76
CA ALA A 169 6.80 -10.97 -1.25
C ALA A 169 8.02 -10.35 -0.54
N VAL A 170 9.00 -9.89 -1.30
CA VAL A 170 10.18 -9.19 -0.78
C VAL A 170 10.14 -7.70 -1.08
N TYR A 171 9.35 -7.31 -2.07
CA TYR A 171 9.19 -5.93 -2.49
C TYR A 171 7.81 -5.73 -3.11
N ALA A 172 7.14 -4.66 -2.72
CA ALA A 172 5.96 -4.15 -3.42
C ALA A 172 6.26 -2.73 -3.92
N GLY A 173 5.95 -2.48 -5.19
CA GLY A 173 6.04 -1.16 -5.79
C GLY A 173 4.96 -0.20 -5.27
N GLY A 174 4.96 1.03 -5.76
CA GLY A 174 3.92 1.99 -5.41
C GLY A 174 2.54 1.54 -5.86
N ILE A 175 1.56 1.62 -4.96
CA ILE A 175 0.16 1.26 -5.22
C ILE A 175 -0.66 2.54 -5.23
N ARG A 176 -1.37 2.78 -6.32
CA ARG A 176 -2.25 3.95 -6.47
C ARG A 176 -3.71 3.53 -6.49
N PHE A 177 -4.52 4.22 -5.69
CA PHE A 177 -5.96 4.01 -5.61
C PHE A 177 -6.67 5.05 -6.44
N TYR A 178 -7.17 4.66 -7.63
CA TYR A 178 -7.81 5.58 -8.58
C TYR A 178 -9.26 5.89 -8.24
N ARG A 179 -9.98 4.89 -7.73
CA ARG A 179 -11.42 4.99 -7.43
C ARG A 179 -11.74 4.26 -6.13
N PRO A 180 -12.71 4.76 -5.36
CA PRO A 180 -13.23 4.01 -4.23
C PRO A 180 -14.02 2.79 -4.72
N ILE A 181 -13.87 1.68 -4.02
CA ILE A 181 -14.62 0.44 -4.24
C ILE A 181 -15.76 0.40 -3.23
N SER A 182 -16.97 0.05 -3.67
CA SER A 182 -18.16 -0.05 -2.83
C SER A 182 -18.52 -1.49 -2.50
N ILE A 183 -19.30 -1.70 -1.44
CA ILE A 183 -19.88 -3.02 -1.14
C ILE A 183 -20.69 -3.50 -2.34
N GLY A 184 -20.50 -4.76 -2.73
CA GLY A 184 -21.22 -5.38 -3.83
C GLY A 184 -20.62 -5.11 -5.22
N ASP A 185 -19.58 -4.27 -5.32
CA ASP A 185 -18.83 -4.15 -6.57
C ASP A 185 -18.17 -5.49 -6.91
N LEU A 186 -18.23 -5.86 -8.20
CA LEU A 186 -17.48 -6.99 -8.73
C LEU A 186 -16.02 -6.59 -8.88
N ILE A 187 -15.15 -7.27 -8.16
CA ILE A 187 -13.71 -7.06 -8.17
C ILE A 187 -13.05 -8.06 -9.08
N GLU A 188 -12.15 -7.60 -9.90
CA GLU A 188 -11.22 -8.43 -10.65
C GLU A 188 -9.79 -8.04 -10.25
N VAL A 189 -9.02 -9.00 -9.79
CA VAL A 189 -7.58 -8.85 -9.53
C VAL A 189 -6.83 -9.70 -10.55
N ASP A 190 -6.06 -9.05 -11.39
CA ASP A 190 -5.31 -9.64 -12.49
C ASP A 190 -3.82 -9.55 -12.18
N ALA A 191 -3.20 -10.67 -11.82
CA ALA A 191 -1.77 -10.79 -11.59
C ALA A 191 -1.10 -11.45 -12.79
N ARG A 192 -0.05 -10.83 -13.32
CA ARG A 192 0.70 -11.32 -14.48
C ARG A 192 2.20 -11.40 -14.21
N MET A 193 2.78 -12.51 -14.61
CA MET A 193 4.23 -12.68 -14.60
C MET A 193 4.88 -11.78 -15.64
N MET A 194 5.76 -10.89 -15.20
CA MET A 194 6.49 -9.96 -16.07
C MET A 194 7.89 -10.43 -16.36
N ARG A 195 8.55 -11.00 -15.37
CA ARG A 195 9.93 -11.45 -15.48
C ARG A 195 10.24 -12.49 -14.41
N THR A 196 11.08 -13.45 -14.76
CA THR A 196 11.67 -14.40 -13.81
C THR A 196 13.19 -14.30 -13.84
N ASP A 197 13.79 -14.63 -12.72
CA ASP A 197 15.20 -14.67 -12.47
C ASP A 197 15.48 -15.95 -11.66
N THR A 198 16.74 -16.26 -11.36
CA THR A 198 17.13 -17.49 -10.64
C THR A 198 16.49 -17.63 -9.24
N ARG A 199 16.10 -16.51 -8.61
CA ARG A 199 15.54 -16.48 -7.25
C ARG A 199 14.33 -15.58 -7.09
N SER A 200 13.94 -14.87 -8.12
CA SER A 200 12.87 -13.87 -8.03
C SER A 200 11.92 -13.91 -9.20
N MET A 201 10.70 -13.51 -8.95
CA MET A 201 9.66 -13.30 -9.93
C MET A 201 9.10 -11.89 -9.76
N GLN A 202 8.91 -11.21 -10.88
CA GLN A 202 8.32 -9.87 -10.91
C GLN A 202 6.95 -9.98 -11.56
N MET A 203 5.97 -9.36 -10.94
CA MET A 203 4.59 -9.36 -11.39
C MET A 203 4.01 -7.95 -11.42
N SER A 204 2.99 -7.78 -12.25
CA SER A 204 2.13 -6.59 -12.28
C SER A 204 0.73 -6.96 -11.85
#